data_cd0ec93d1d08de8f52bd2e4201ea183c
#
_entry.id   cd0ec93d1d08de8f52bd2e4201ea183c
#
_cell.length_a   1.000
_cell.length_b   1.000
_cell.length_c   1.000
_cell.angle_alpha   90.00
_cell.angle_beta   90.00
_cell.angle_gamma   90.00
#
_symmetry.space_group_name_H-M   'P 1'
#
loop_
_entity.id
_entity.type
_entity.pdbx_description
1 polymer ?
#
loop_
_entity_poly.entity_id
_entity_poly.type
_entity_poly.pdbx_seq_one_letter_code
_entity_poly.pdbx_strand_id
1 'polypeptide(L)'
;MGKGKEDEDGRSYWIDLLTNVLGMDNVTERLNFEKKVVIDGNTKRIDVYIPETRVIIEQKSLGKALDQKIRNSGDVDLTPFEQADRYNGKLTFDERARWIVTSNFAEIWIYDMNQKQPEPTKIALDELQSKYPLLDFLVKKEVKTISHEMEVSIKAGGIVGLIYDAFLKQYRIPDIKEKDETFEQKEKREHKLKSLNALCVRIVFCLYAEDAGIFGKRNMFLSLIHISEP
;
A
#
# COMPACT_ATOMS: atom_id res chain seq x y z
N MET A 1 32.04 24.51 -4.57
CA MET A 1 32.61 23.15 -4.55
C MET A 1 31.46 22.17 -4.46
N GLY A 2 31.35 21.32 -5.47
CA GLY A 2 30.19 20.50 -5.78
C GLY A 2 29.83 19.43 -4.77
N LYS A 3 29.20 19.82 -3.67
CA LYS A 3 28.44 18.93 -2.79
C LYS A 3 27.01 18.84 -3.32
N GLY A 4 26.43 17.65 -3.31
CA GLY A 4 25.05 17.43 -3.74
C GLY A 4 24.94 16.66 -5.07
N LYS A 5 25.89 15.79 -5.34
CA LYS A 5 25.78 14.80 -6.40
C LYS A 5 25.13 13.52 -5.86
N GLU A 6 24.14 13.01 -6.61
CA GLU A 6 23.39 11.81 -6.25
C GLU A 6 24.31 10.63 -5.94
N ASP A 7 25.21 10.28 -6.85
CA ASP A 7 26.10 9.10 -6.74
C ASP A 7 27.20 9.24 -5.69
N GLU A 8 27.67 10.46 -5.41
CA GLU A 8 28.83 10.71 -4.52
C GLU A 8 28.37 11.01 -3.10
N ASP A 9 27.33 11.83 -2.93
CA ASP A 9 26.94 12.42 -1.63
C ASP A 9 25.67 11.80 -1.05
N GLY A 10 24.80 11.17 -1.87
CA GLY A 10 23.48 10.72 -1.47
C GLY A 10 23.50 9.75 -0.29
N ARG A 11 24.41 8.77 -0.33
CA ARG A 11 24.53 7.78 0.75
C ARG A 11 24.97 8.40 2.07
N SER A 12 25.99 9.24 2.06
CA SER A 12 26.49 9.92 3.26
C SER A 12 25.48 10.90 3.83
N TYR A 13 24.73 11.60 2.97
CA TYR A 13 23.65 12.50 3.37
C TYR A 13 22.55 11.78 4.17
N TRP A 14 22.07 10.64 3.67
CA TRP A 14 21.03 9.89 4.35
C TRP A 14 21.52 9.22 5.63
N ILE A 15 22.76 8.72 5.65
CA ILE A 15 23.37 8.20 6.90
C ILE A 15 23.46 9.30 7.95
N ASP A 16 23.94 10.48 7.58
CA ASP A 16 24.11 11.62 8.49
C ASP A 16 22.77 12.12 9.03
N LEU A 17 21.79 12.32 8.15
CA LEU A 17 20.44 12.76 8.52
C LEU A 17 19.74 11.77 9.46
N LEU A 18 19.80 10.48 9.16
CA LEU A 18 19.16 9.43 9.97
C LEU A 18 19.86 9.28 11.31
N THR A 19 21.19 9.37 11.36
CA THR A 19 21.97 9.22 12.60
C THR A 19 21.87 10.46 13.47
N ASN A 20 22.24 11.64 12.91
CA ASN A 20 22.49 12.84 13.71
C ASN A 20 21.24 13.70 13.92
N VAL A 21 20.26 13.63 13.01
CA VAL A 21 19.02 14.40 13.13
C VAL A 21 17.89 13.55 13.71
N LEU A 22 17.76 12.32 13.26
CA LEU A 22 16.65 11.44 13.64
C LEU A 22 17.02 10.40 14.70
N GLY A 23 18.30 10.29 15.09
CA GLY A 23 18.77 9.43 16.18
C GLY A 23 18.65 7.94 15.89
N MET A 24 18.78 7.52 14.61
CA MET A 24 18.77 6.12 14.25
C MET A 24 20.11 5.47 14.54
N ASP A 25 20.13 4.42 15.36
CA ASP A 25 21.32 3.62 15.60
C ASP A 25 21.54 2.60 14.48
N ASN A 26 22.82 2.25 14.21
CA ASN A 26 23.23 1.22 13.27
C ASN A 26 22.63 1.41 11.85
N VAL A 27 22.59 2.65 11.38
CA VAL A 27 21.95 3.02 10.10
C VAL A 27 22.42 2.15 8.94
N THR A 28 23.71 1.86 8.83
CA THR A 28 24.26 1.06 7.72
C THR A 28 23.78 -0.38 7.67
N GLU A 29 23.35 -0.95 8.80
CA GLU A 29 22.81 -2.31 8.89
C GLU A 29 21.31 -2.34 8.61
N ARG A 30 20.61 -1.23 8.88
CA ARG A 30 19.16 -1.11 8.77
C ARG A 30 18.68 -0.63 7.41
N LEU A 31 19.58 -0.08 6.58
CA LEU A 31 19.27 0.42 5.24
C LEU A 31 19.83 -0.50 4.15
N ASN A 32 19.01 -0.72 3.14
CA ASN A 32 19.46 -1.35 1.89
C ASN A 32 19.71 -0.27 0.85
N PHE A 33 20.99 0.07 0.64
CA PHE A 33 21.40 0.91 -0.47
C PHE A 33 21.44 0.10 -1.76
N GLU A 34 21.06 0.73 -2.89
CA GLU A 34 21.11 0.11 -4.20
C GLU A 34 20.32 -1.22 -4.30
N LYS A 35 19.16 -1.29 -3.61
CA LYS A 35 18.32 -2.50 -3.65
C LYS A 35 17.89 -2.80 -5.08
N LYS A 36 18.25 -3.98 -5.57
CA LYS A 36 17.94 -4.41 -6.93
C LYS A 36 16.47 -4.75 -7.10
N VAL A 37 15.89 -4.28 -8.22
CA VAL A 37 14.56 -4.64 -8.71
C VAL A 37 14.65 -4.95 -10.19
N VAL A 38 13.85 -5.91 -10.69
CA VAL A 38 13.84 -6.27 -12.10
C VAL A 38 12.59 -5.66 -12.75
N ILE A 39 12.82 -4.85 -13.80
CA ILE A 39 11.75 -4.20 -14.56
C ILE A 39 12.00 -4.47 -16.04
N ASP A 40 11.04 -5.11 -16.68
CA ASP A 40 11.08 -5.44 -18.12
C ASP A 40 12.40 -6.14 -18.53
N GLY A 41 12.84 -7.09 -17.70
CA GLY A 41 14.09 -7.84 -17.90
C GLY A 41 15.38 -7.10 -17.53
N ASN A 42 15.30 -5.82 -17.17
CA ASN A 42 16.44 -5.00 -16.77
C ASN A 42 16.54 -4.85 -15.26
N THR A 43 17.75 -4.98 -14.71
CA THR A 43 17.99 -4.72 -13.29
C THR A 43 18.09 -3.21 -13.06
N LYS A 44 17.20 -2.68 -12.24
CA LYS A 44 17.22 -1.32 -11.71
C LYS A 44 17.57 -1.34 -10.24
N ARG A 45 17.83 -0.18 -9.66
CA ARG A 45 18.23 -0.04 -8.26
C ARG A 45 17.43 1.06 -7.59
N ILE A 46 16.98 0.79 -6.39
CA ILE A 46 16.39 1.76 -5.48
C ILE A 46 17.54 2.38 -4.70
N ASP A 47 17.66 3.70 -4.67
CA ASP A 47 18.78 4.38 -4.02
C ASP A 47 18.89 4.02 -2.54
N VAL A 48 17.78 4.15 -1.80
CA VAL A 48 17.68 3.71 -0.40
C VAL A 48 16.35 3.02 -0.14
N TYR A 49 16.39 1.88 0.52
CA TYR A 49 15.21 1.18 1.02
C TYR A 49 15.37 0.88 2.51
N ILE A 50 14.36 1.25 3.31
CA ILE A 50 14.31 0.99 4.76
C ILE A 50 13.30 -0.13 5.01
N PRO A 51 13.74 -1.38 5.27
CA PRO A 51 12.82 -2.52 5.40
C PRO A 51 11.85 -2.39 6.58
N GLU A 52 12.35 -1.91 7.72
CA GLU A 52 11.58 -1.87 8.97
C GLU A 52 10.38 -0.93 8.91
N THR A 53 10.53 0.19 8.23
CA THR A 53 9.51 1.22 8.09
C THR A 53 8.84 1.21 6.73
N ARG A 54 9.34 0.36 5.81
CA ARG A 54 8.86 0.23 4.43
C ARG A 54 8.89 1.55 3.69
N VAL A 55 10.06 2.17 3.64
CA VAL A 55 10.29 3.43 2.95
C VAL A 55 11.19 3.22 1.75
N ILE A 56 10.82 3.79 0.61
CA ILE A 56 11.69 3.98 -0.55
C ILE A 56 12.13 5.45 -0.56
N ILE A 57 13.42 5.68 -0.77
CA ILE A 57 13.96 7.01 -0.99
C ILE A 57 14.61 7.05 -2.36
N GLU A 58 14.21 8.01 -3.16
CA GLU A 58 14.80 8.32 -4.48
C GLU A 58 15.53 9.65 -4.38
N GLN A 59 16.83 9.61 -4.51
CA GLN A 59 17.71 10.78 -4.42
C GLN A 59 18.02 11.34 -5.79
N LYS A 60 17.99 12.66 -5.90
CA LYS A 60 18.45 13.39 -7.11
C LYS A 60 19.53 14.39 -6.76
N SER A 61 20.35 14.72 -7.74
CA SER A 61 21.40 15.71 -7.60
C SER A 61 20.82 17.10 -7.32
N LEU A 62 21.57 17.92 -6.57
CA LEU A 62 21.20 19.30 -6.28
C LEU A 62 20.88 20.07 -7.56
N GLY A 63 19.79 20.83 -7.54
CA GLY A 63 19.29 21.60 -8.69
C GLY A 63 18.40 20.82 -9.66
N LYS A 64 18.17 19.54 -9.43
CA LYS A 64 17.15 18.78 -10.16
C LYS A 64 15.78 19.03 -9.53
N ALA A 65 14.80 19.37 -10.35
CA ALA A 65 13.42 19.55 -9.88
C ALA A 65 12.76 18.18 -9.60
N LEU A 66 12.05 18.07 -8.48
CA LEU A 66 11.43 16.81 -8.06
C LEU A 66 10.07 16.56 -8.73
N ASP A 67 9.50 17.54 -9.39
CA ASP A 67 8.24 17.47 -10.14
C ASP A 67 8.44 17.38 -11.65
N GLN A 68 9.67 17.46 -12.14
CA GLN A 68 9.97 17.37 -13.56
C GLN A 68 10.35 15.94 -13.97
N LYS A 69 9.93 15.58 -15.15
CA LYS A 69 10.32 14.31 -15.76
C LYS A 69 11.78 14.36 -16.19
N ILE A 70 12.52 13.35 -15.79
CA ILE A 70 13.92 13.17 -16.09
C ILE A 70 14.04 11.91 -16.95
N ARG A 71 14.86 11.98 -18.02
CA ARG A 71 15.12 10.81 -18.85
C ARG A 71 15.90 9.79 -18.04
N ASN A 72 15.27 8.65 -17.78
CA ASN A 72 15.89 7.53 -17.09
C ASN A 72 16.54 6.56 -18.08
N SER A 73 17.45 5.73 -17.58
CA SER A 73 18.10 4.66 -18.34
C SER A 73 17.08 3.60 -18.80
N GLY A 74 16.33 3.86 -19.86
CA GLY A 74 15.28 2.98 -20.36
C GLY A 74 14.21 3.72 -21.20
N ASP A 75 14.59 4.89 -21.73
CA ASP A 75 13.79 5.73 -22.65
C ASP A 75 12.42 6.19 -22.13
N VAL A 76 12.19 6.14 -20.82
CA VAL A 76 10.96 6.62 -20.20
C VAL A 76 11.25 7.85 -19.35
N ASP A 77 10.58 8.95 -19.66
CA ASP A 77 10.68 10.19 -18.87
C ASP A 77 9.74 10.08 -17.66
N LEU A 78 10.32 10.01 -16.48
CA LEU A 78 9.60 9.88 -15.21
C LEU A 78 10.04 10.96 -14.23
N THR A 79 9.11 11.43 -13.40
CA THR A 79 9.48 12.17 -12.19
C THR A 79 10.17 11.25 -11.19
N PRO A 80 10.95 11.76 -10.23
CA PRO A 80 11.55 10.93 -9.17
C PRO A 80 10.51 10.09 -8.41
N PHE A 81 9.32 10.64 -8.17
CA PHE A 81 8.22 9.91 -7.56
C PHE A 81 7.72 8.76 -8.45
N GLU A 82 7.43 9.03 -9.74
CA GLU A 82 6.98 8.00 -10.69
C GLU A 82 8.02 6.89 -10.84
N GLN A 83 9.32 7.22 -10.78
CA GLN A 83 10.40 6.26 -10.81
C GLN A 83 10.38 5.35 -9.58
N ALA A 84 10.29 5.93 -8.38
CA ALA A 84 10.22 5.19 -7.11
C ALA A 84 8.96 4.33 -7.02
N ASP A 85 7.80 4.84 -7.45
CA ASP A 85 6.54 4.10 -7.46
C ASP A 85 6.56 2.92 -8.43
N ARG A 86 7.19 3.10 -9.61
CA ARG A 86 7.43 1.99 -10.55
C ARG A 86 8.27 0.88 -9.93
N TYR A 87 9.27 1.23 -9.12
CA TYR A 87 10.08 0.27 -8.38
C TYR A 87 9.28 -0.40 -7.27
N ASN A 88 8.50 0.37 -6.54
CA ASN A 88 7.59 -0.11 -5.50
C ASN A 88 6.61 -1.17 -6.01
N GLY A 89 6.06 -0.95 -7.20
CA GLY A 89 5.16 -1.91 -7.86
C GLY A 89 5.80 -3.27 -8.20
N LYS A 90 7.14 -3.39 -8.16
CA LYS A 90 7.87 -4.65 -8.42
C LYS A 90 8.34 -5.36 -7.15
N LEU A 91 8.19 -4.73 -6.00
CA LEU A 91 8.48 -5.35 -4.71
C LEU A 91 7.37 -6.35 -4.33
N THR A 92 7.74 -7.34 -3.51
CA THR A 92 6.76 -8.27 -2.93
C THR A 92 5.79 -7.52 -2.03
N PHE A 93 4.62 -8.10 -1.77
CA PHE A 93 3.59 -7.46 -0.95
C PHE A 93 4.12 -6.98 0.41
N ASP A 94 4.94 -7.79 1.06
CA ASP A 94 5.52 -7.48 2.38
C ASP A 94 6.58 -6.37 2.34
N GLU A 95 7.24 -6.20 1.18
CA GLU A 95 8.28 -5.20 0.97
C GLU A 95 7.76 -3.89 0.38
N ARG A 96 6.50 -3.86 -0.09
CA ARG A 96 5.94 -2.64 -0.68
C ARG A 96 6.03 -1.47 0.28
N ALA A 97 6.56 -0.38 -0.25
CA ALA A 97 6.73 0.83 0.52
C ALA A 97 5.39 1.41 0.97
N ARG A 98 5.33 1.76 2.24
CA ARG A 98 4.27 2.55 2.85
C ARG A 98 4.46 4.04 2.55
N TRP A 99 5.71 4.46 2.43
CA TRP A 99 6.12 5.82 2.15
C TRP A 99 7.13 5.87 1.01
N ILE A 100 6.98 6.85 0.13
CA ILE A 100 8.00 7.21 -0.86
C ILE A 100 8.50 8.60 -0.50
N VAL A 101 9.82 8.75 -0.49
CA VAL A 101 10.51 10.01 -0.25
C VAL A 101 11.35 10.33 -1.48
N THR A 102 11.25 11.55 -1.99
CA THR A 102 12.15 12.06 -3.01
C THR A 102 12.94 13.24 -2.47
N SER A 103 14.21 13.37 -2.83
CA SER A 103 15.07 14.44 -2.35
C SER A 103 16.06 14.88 -3.43
N ASN A 104 16.46 16.15 -3.36
CA ASN A 104 17.50 16.74 -4.20
C ASN A 104 18.54 17.54 -3.38
N PHE A 105 18.72 17.22 -2.11
CA PHE A 105 19.53 17.91 -1.11
C PHE A 105 19.02 19.30 -0.68
N ALA A 106 18.15 19.96 -1.44
CA ALA A 106 17.52 21.21 -1.07
C ALA A 106 16.11 21.00 -0.51
N GLU A 107 15.45 19.95 -0.93
CA GLU A 107 14.08 19.63 -0.57
C GLU A 107 13.91 18.14 -0.33
N ILE A 108 12.99 17.80 0.57
CA ILE A 108 12.51 16.44 0.85
C ILE A 108 11.00 16.45 0.65
N TRP A 109 10.52 15.60 -0.25
CA TRP A 109 9.10 15.43 -0.52
C TRP A 109 8.65 14.03 -0.09
N ILE A 110 7.57 13.97 0.70
CA ILE A 110 7.06 12.77 1.35
C ILE A 110 5.71 12.41 0.76
N TYR A 111 5.55 11.19 0.27
CA TYR A 111 4.31 10.67 -0.31
C TYR A 111 3.76 9.53 0.53
N ASP A 112 2.48 9.64 0.93
CA ASP A 112 1.74 8.61 1.65
C ASP A 112 1.07 7.63 0.66
N MET A 113 1.62 6.43 0.51
CA MET A 113 1.14 5.43 -0.46
C MET A 113 -0.19 4.77 -0.07
N ASN A 114 -0.77 5.08 1.10
CA ASN A 114 -2.15 4.68 1.42
C ASN A 114 -3.19 5.56 0.73
N GLN A 115 -2.77 6.69 0.16
CA GLN A 115 -3.65 7.57 -0.61
C GLN A 115 -3.70 7.12 -2.07
N LYS A 116 -4.88 7.16 -2.69
CA LYS A 116 -5.04 6.80 -4.12
C LYS A 116 -4.25 7.70 -5.06
N GLN A 117 -4.13 8.97 -4.70
CA GLN A 117 -3.35 9.98 -5.40
C GLN A 117 -2.55 10.74 -4.34
N PRO A 118 -1.34 10.28 -4.03
CA PRO A 118 -0.55 10.88 -2.97
C PRO A 118 -0.03 12.25 -3.39
N GLU A 119 -0.44 13.27 -2.67
CA GLU A 119 0.12 14.62 -2.75
C GLU A 119 1.33 14.72 -1.84
N PRO A 120 2.46 15.33 -2.28
CA PRO A 120 3.66 15.39 -1.46
C PRO A 120 3.56 16.41 -0.33
N THR A 121 3.94 16.00 0.87
CA THR A 121 4.32 16.93 1.93
C THR A 121 5.75 17.39 1.68
N LYS A 122 5.96 18.69 1.50
CA LYS A 122 7.25 19.27 1.11
C LYS A 122 7.97 19.90 2.31
N ILE A 123 9.25 19.60 2.44
CA ILE A 123 10.14 20.16 3.46
C ILE A 123 11.35 20.74 2.74
N ALA A 124 11.53 22.03 2.82
CA ALA A 124 12.79 22.67 2.38
C ALA A 124 13.88 22.43 3.43
N LEU A 125 15.14 22.37 2.99
CA LEU A 125 16.25 22.05 3.90
C LEU A 125 16.40 23.08 5.04
N ASP A 126 16.11 24.36 4.78
CA ASP A 126 16.12 25.42 5.78
C ASP A 126 14.99 25.31 6.82
N GLU A 127 13.89 24.61 6.45
CA GLU A 127 12.78 24.32 7.36
C GLU A 127 12.97 23.03 8.16
N LEU A 128 14.00 22.23 7.85
CA LEU A 128 14.21 20.91 8.45
C LEU A 128 14.29 20.98 9.98
N GLN A 129 14.91 22.00 10.54
CA GLN A 129 15.02 22.17 11.99
C GLN A 129 13.66 22.22 12.71
N SER A 130 12.64 22.78 12.05
CA SER A 130 11.28 22.87 12.61
C SER A 130 10.38 21.73 12.19
N LYS A 131 10.64 21.13 11.03
CA LYS A 131 9.78 20.12 10.40
C LYS A 131 10.34 18.68 10.48
N TYR A 132 11.52 18.45 11.11
CA TYR A 132 12.09 17.11 11.22
C TYR A 132 11.14 16.07 11.84
N PRO A 133 10.17 16.39 12.73
CA PRO A 133 9.25 15.39 13.25
C PRO A 133 8.37 14.77 12.16
N LEU A 134 8.18 15.43 11.01
CA LEU A 134 7.49 14.86 9.85
C LEU A 134 8.25 13.70 9.22
N LEU A 135 9.55 13.53 9.55
CA LEU A 135 10.41 12.43 9.11
C LEU A 135 10.49 11.28 10.13
N ASP A 136 9.79 11.35 11.24
CA ASP A 136 9.80 10.32 12.30
C ASP A 136 9.47 8.91 11.78
N PHE A 137 8.66 8.81 10.73
CA PHE A 137 8.32 7.54 10.09
C PHE A 137 9.53 6.83 9.46
N LEU A 138 10.63 7.53 9.19
CA LEU A 138 11.87 6.92 8.70
C LEU A 138 12.53 6.02 9.74
N VAL A 139 12.39 6.35 11.02
CA VAL A 139 13.05 5.67 12.15
C VAL A 139 12.11 4.88 13.05
N LYS A 140 10.85 5.32 13.14
CA LYS A 140 9.82 4.70 13.96
C LYS A 140 8.95 3.82 13.08
N LYS A 141 8.97 2.51 13.34
CA LYS A 141 7.99 1.60 12.74
C LYS A 141 6.59 2.10 13.08
N GLU A 142 5.74 2.33 12.08
CA GLU A 142 4.33 2.55 12.34
C GLU A 142 3.82 1.39 13.20
N VAL A 143 3.50 1.68 14.44
CA VAL A 143 2.67 0.78 15.23
C VAL A 143 1.33 0.83 14.53
N LYS A 144 1.06 -0.15 13.67
CA LYS A 144 -0.30 -0.38 13.17
C LYS A 144 -1.17 -0.44 14.41
N THR A 145 -1.90 0.62 14.65
CA THR A 145 -2.79 0.65 15.78
C THR A 145 -3.78 -0.46 15.53
N ILE A 146 -3.78 -1.48 16.38
CA ILE A 146 -4.75 -2.60 16.38
C ILE A 146 -6.17 -2.04 16.21
N SER A 147 -6.41 -0.81 16.65
CA SER A 147 -7.64 -0.05 16.43
C SER A 147 -8.01 0.18 14.96
N HIS A 148 -7.07 0.49 14.08
CA HIS A 148 -7.39 0.74 12.66
C HIS A 148 -7.68 -0.57 11.90
N GLU A 149 -6.89 -1.61 12.13
CA GLU A 149 -7.18 -2.94 11.56
C GLU A 149 -8.50 -3.51 12.10
N MET A 150 -8.79 -3.29 13.36
CA MET A 150 -10.05 -3.67 13.99
C MET A 150 -11.22 -2.87 13.42
N GLU A 151 -11.09 -1.56 13.22
CA GLU A 151 -12.11 -0.71 12.60
C GLU A 151 -12.41 -1.13 11.15
N VAL A 152 -11.39 -1.40 10.35
CA VAL A 152 -11.53 -1.92 8.98
C VAL A 152 -12.22 -3.28 9.00
N SER A 153 -11.84 -4.17 9.90
CA SER A 153 -12.45 -5.49 10.05
C SER A 153 -13.91 -5.42 10.47
N ILE A 154 -14.26 -4.51 11.39
CA ILE A 154 -15.64 -4.27 11.82
C ILE A 154 -16.49 -3.72 10.67
N LYS A 155 -15.97 -2.74 9.92
CA LYS A 155 -16.65 -2.18 8.72
C LYS A 155 -16.85 -3.25 7.64
N ALA A 156 -15.83 -4.05 7.36
CA ALA A 156 -15.93 -5.16 6.42
C ALA A 156 -16.97 -6.20 6.87
N GLY A 157 -16.97 -6.58 8.16
CA GLY A 157 -17.96 -7.47 8.75
C GLY A 157 -19.39 -6.92 8.63
N GLY A 158 -19.57 -5.60 8.84
CA GLY A 158 -20.85 -4.92 8.64
C GLY A 158 -21.38 -5.01 7.22
N ILE A 159 -20.51 -4.82 6.21
CA ILE A 159 -20.87 -4.93 4.78
C ILE A 159 -21.27 -6.38 4.46
N VAL A 160 -20.51 -7.35 4.94
CA VAL A 160 -20.84 -8.78 4.77
C VAL A 160 -22.20 -9.11 5.40
N GLY A 161 -22.49 -8.55 6.57
CA GLY A 161 -23.79 -8.67 7.22
C GLY A 161 -24.94 -8.11 6.38
N LEU A 162 -24.77 -6.93 5.78
CA LEU A 162 -25.78 -6.35 4.88
C LEU A 162 -26.03 -7.22 3.64
N ILE A 163 -24.98 -7.77 3.05
CA ILE A 163 -25.08 -8.70 1.91
C ILE A 163 -25.84 -9.97 2.34
N TYR A 164 -25.50 -10.53 3.50
CA TYR A 164 -26.16 -11.69 4.05
C TYR A 164 -27.65 -11.44 4.27
N ASP A 165 -28.03 -10.32 4.90
CA ASP A 165 -29.43 -9.96 5.16
C ASP A 165 -30.22 -9.73 3.87
N ALA A 166 -29.62 -9.12 2.85
CA ALA A 166 -30.21 -8.93 1.54
C ALA A 166 -30.54 -10.28 0.87
N PHE A 167 -29.59 -11.20 0.88
CA PHE A 167 -29.79 -12.54 0.34
C PHE A 167 -30.76 -13.38 1.18
N LEU A 168 -30.77 -13.24 2.51
CA LEU A 168 -31.66 -13.94 3.40
C LEU A 168 -33.13 -13.68 3.02
N LYS A 169 -33.45 -12.43 2.68
CA LYS A 169 -34.79 -12.03 2.20
C LYS A 169 -35.16 -12.72 0.89
N GLN A 170 -34.22 -12.84 -0.04
CA GLN A 170 -34.43 -13.49 -1.36
C GLN A 170 -34.58 -15.02 -1.23
N TYR A 171 -33.87 -15.64 -0.31
CA TYR A 171 -33.89 -17.08 -0.08
C TYR A 171 -35.22 -17.58 0.51
N ARG A 172 -36.11 -16.66 0.92
CA ARG A 172 -37.44 -16.97 1.49
C ARG A 172 -37.35 -18.10 2.52
N ILE A 173 -36.48 -17.96 3.50
CA ILE A 173 -36.39 -18.88 4.62
C ILE A 173 -37.60 -18.64 5.50
N PRO A 174 -38.44 -19.66 5.73
CA PRO A 174 -39.63 -19.49 6.55
C PRO A 174 -39.28 -19.07 7.96
N ASP A 175 -39.92 -18.05 8.47
CA ASP A 175 -39.81 -17.60 9.87
C ASP A 175 -40.72 -18.50 10.72
N ILE A 176 -40.32 -19.76 10.88
CA ILE A 176 -41.05 -20.75 11.67
C ILE A 176 -40.51 -20.68 13.09
N LYS A 177 -41.38 -20.46 14.07
CA LYS A 177 -40.98 -20.49 15.49
C LYS A 177 -40.48 -21.93 15.79
N GLU A 178 -39.31 -22.02 16.42
CA GLU A 178 -38.60 -23.28 16.71
C GLU A 178 -39.47 -24.39 17.35
N LYS A 179 -40.60 -24.00 18.06
CA LYS A 179 -41.50 -24.93 18.72
C LYS A 179 -42.45 -25.65 17.80
N ASP A 180 -42.68 -25.14 16.58
CA ASP A 180 -43.68 -25.68 15.64
C ASP A 180 -43.02 -26.29 14.37
N GLU A 181 -41.68 -26.38 14.36
CA GLU A 181 -40.89 -26.82 13.21
C GLU A 181 -40.78 -28.36 13.18
N THR A 182 -41.23 -28.99 12.07
CA THR A 182 -41.00 -30.39 11.86
C THR A 182 -39.53 -30.71 11.54
N PHE A 183 -39.08 -31.93 11.78
CA PHE A 183 -37.69 -32.35 11.50
C PHE A 183 -37.28 -32.06 10.05
N GLU A 184 -38.14 -32.37 9.09
CA GLU A 184 -37.88 -32.10 7.66
C GLU A 184 -37.79 -30.61 7.32
N GLN A 185 -38.59 -29.79 7.94
CA GLN A 185 -38.56 -28.33 7.78
C GLN A 185 -37.26 -27.74 8.36
N LYS A 186 -36.83 -28.23 9.50
CA LYS A 186 -35.57 -27.84 10.14
C LYS A 186 -34.38 -28.22 9.25
N GLU A 187 -34.32 -29.41 8.72
CA GLU A 187 -33.25 -29.85 7.81
C GLU A 187 -33.18 -28.99 6.54
N LYS A 188 -34.33 -28.73 5.90
CA LYS A 188 -34.41 -27.83 4.73
C LYS A 188 -33.96 -26.41 5.05
N ARG A 189 -34.32 -25.87 6.21
CA ARG A 189 -33.90 -24.53 6.66
C ARG A 189 -32.40 -24.48 6.90
N GLU A 190 -31.84 -25.44 7.61
CA GLU A 190 -30.40 -25.55 7.85
C GLU A 190 -29.61 -25.69 6.56
N HIS A 191 -30.08 -26.47 5.60
CA HIS A 191 -29.46 -26.62 4.29
C HIS A 191 -29.45 -25.31 3.52
N LYS A 192 -30.56 -24.55 3.54
CA LYS A 192 -30.64 -23.22 2.91
C LYS A 192 -29.67 -22.22 3.58
N LEU A 193 -29.59 -22.21 4.91
CA LEU A 193 -28.68 -21.34 5.66
C LEU A 193 -27.21 -21.69 5.37
N LYS A 194 -26.85 -22.98 5.31
CA LYS A 194 -25.51 -23.42 4.93
C LYS A 194 -25.15 -22.99 3.50
N SER A 195 -26.11 -23.12 2.57
CA SER A 195 -25.92 -22.67 1.18
C SER A 195 -25.74 -21.16 1.07
N LEU A 196 -26.52 -20.38 1.84
CA LEU A 196 -26.40 -18.93 1.91
C LEU A 196 -25.04 -18.50 2.49
N ASN A 197 -24.60 -19.12 3.58
CA ASN A 197 -23.28 -18.88 4.16
C ASN A 197 -22.17 -19.16 3.15
N ALA A 198 -22.24 -20.29 2.45
CA ALA A 198 -21.26 -20.63 1.42
C ALA A 198 -21.23 -19.62 0.27
N LEU A 199 -22.40 -19.10 -0.14
CA LEU A 199 -22.50 -18.05 -1.16
C LEU A 199 -21.84 -16.76 -0.70
N CYS A 200 -22.15 -16.29 0.50
CA CYS A 200 -21.56 -15.07 1.06
C CYS A 200 -20.02 -15.18 1.17
N VAL A 201 -19.51 -16.30 1.67
CA VAL A 201 -18.05 -16.53 1.76
C VAL A 201 -17.41 -16.53 0.38
N ARG A 202 -18.04 -17.14 -0.63
CA ARG A 202 -17.51 -17.14 -2.01
C ARG A 202 -17.48 -15.74 -2.62
N ILE A 203 -18.53 -14.94 -2.42
CA ILE A 203 -18.59 -13.56 -2.90
C ILE A 203 -17.46 -12.73 -2.25
N VAL A 204 -17.31 -12.80 -0.93
CA VAL A 204 -16.24 -12.09 -0.21
C VAL A 204 -14.87 -12.52 -0.70
N PHE A 205 -14.67 -13.83 -0.91
CA PHE A 205 -13.42 -14.35 -1.47
C PHE A 205 -13.16 -13.83 -2.90
N CYS A 206 -14.16 -13.80 -3.77
CA CYS A 206 -14.01 -13.26 -5.12
C CYS A 206 -13.68 -11.77 -5.13
N LEU A 207 -14.33 -10.95 -4.28
CA LEU A 207 -14.03 -9.54 -4.13
C LEU A 207 -12.59 -9.31 -3.62
N TYR A 208 -12.18 -10.10 -2.63
CA TYR A 208 -10.79 -10.06 -2.12
C TYR A 208 -9.77 -10.47 -3.19
N ALA A 209 -10.05 -11.54 -3.93
CA ALA A 209 -9.17 -12.05 -4.98
C ALA A 209 -9.03 -11.05 -6.14
N GLU A 210 -10.11 -10.31 -6.44
CA GLU A 210 -10.09 -9.24 -7.43
C GLU A 210 -9.24 -8.05 -6.97
N ASP A 211 -9.43 -7.60 -5.73
CA ASP A 211 -8.67 -6.50 -5.13
C ASP A 211 -7.18 -6.85 -5.00
N ALA A 212 -6.88 -8.10 -4.66
CA ALA A 212 -5.53 -8.64 -4.64
C ALA A 212 -4.90 -8.86 -6.04
N GLY A 213 -5.65 -8.63 -7.13
CA GLY A 213 -5.16 -8.79 -8.50
C GLY A 213 -4.99 -10.24 -8.96
N ILE A 214 -5.55 -11.22 -8.23
CA ILE A 214 -5.41 -12.66 -8.53
C ILE A 214 -6.02 -13.01 -9.90
N PHE A 215 -7.08 -12.30 -10.31
CA PHE A 215 -7.74 -12.53 -11.60
C PHE A 215 -7.02 -11.85 -12.81
N GLY A 216 -5.90 -11.19 -12.61
CA GLY A 216 -5.07 -10.60 -13.66
C GLY A 216 -5.64 -9.35 -14.35
N LYS A 217 -6.95 -9.13 -14.33
CA LYS A 217 -7.62 -7.92 -14.84
C LYS A 217 -8.49 -7.32 -13.73
N ARG A 218 -8.44 -5.99 -13.57
CA ARG A 218 -9.34 -5.30 -12.63
C ARG A 218 -10.79 -5.38 -13.11
N ASN A 219 -11.71 -5.49 -12.17
CA ASN A 219 -13.17 -5.52 -12.38
C ASN A 219 -13.69 -6.75 -13.15
N MET A 220 -12.93 -7.86 -13.17
CA MET A 220 -13.37 -9.07 -13.86
C MET A 220 -14.60 -9.67 -13.19
N PHE A 221 -14.59 -9.81 -11.87
CA PHE A 221 -15.71 -10.34 -11.10
C PHE A 221 -16.90 -9.38 -11.12
N LEU A 222 -16.67 -8.08 -10.94
CA LEU A 222 -17.73 -7.07 -11.00
C LEU A 222 -18.36 -6.98 -12.40
N SER A 223 -17.59 -7.14 -13.47
CA SER A 223 -18.12 -7.14 -14.83
C SER A 223 -19.04 -8.36 -15.09
N LEU A 224 -18.72 -9.51 -14.51
CA LEU A 224 -19.57 -10.71 -14.61
C LEU A 224 -20.91 -10.54 -13.89
N ILE A 225 -20.94 -9.82 -12.77
CA ILE A 225 -22.19 -9.52 -12.05
C ILE A 225 -23.08 -8.57 -12.89
N HIS A 226 -22.51 -7.57 -13.54
CA HIS A 226 -23.25 -6.63 -14.38
C HIS A 226 -23.77 -7.22 -15.71
N ILE A 227 -23.17 -8.29 -16.24
CA ILE A 227 -23.63 -8.97 -17.46
C ILE A 227 -24.93 -9.76 -17.22
N SER A 228 -25.27 -10.09 -15.99
CA SER A 228 -26.43 -10.88 -15.63
C SER A 228 -27.69 -10.07 -15.32
N GLU A 229 -27.69 -8.77 -15.49
CA GLU A 229 -28.92 -7.97 -15.43
C GLU A 229 -29.63 -8.00 -16.80
N PRO A 230 -30.92 -8.44 -16.84
CA PRO A 230 -31.71 -8.50 -18.07
C PRO A 230 -32.10 -7.10 -18.57
#